data_376545e1da8258411eb6b8a3ee009349
#
_entry.id   376545e1da8258411eb6b8a3ee009349
#
_cell.length_a   1.000
_cell.length_b   1.000
_cell.length_c   1.000
_cell.angle_alpha   90.00
_cell.angle_beta   90.00
_cell.angle_gamma   90.00
#
_symmetry.space_group_name_H-M   'P 1'
#
loop_
_entity.id
_entity.type
_entity.pdbx_description
1 polymer ?
#
loop_
_entity_poly.entity_id
_entity_poly.type
_entity_poly.pdbx_seq_one_letter_code
_entity_poly.pdbx_strand_id
1 'polypeptide(L)'
;MLNKILGNVLFLGFVTLMVGCTQTPPTPSVTTTTPTPTSTKALVIGDVTNQPAKKITRYQPLADYLAARLSQFGIGVGEVKVAPDVGTMAEFLKSGQVDIYFDSPYPAMIAVNQSGAQPILRRWKGGDAIYRTIIFTLKDKGIERLEDLQGKMIAFDDVSSTSGFVLPFVYLKEAGLKLTEKDSTTDEVASDEVGYVFSKDDQNNIQWVISDKVDAAAVDHRSYLDIPEESRQAMVILGETEEVARHVVLVRSGLPPEQVEAIKQILLDMDQTPEGKAVLEQFEETAKFDTFPTQKDIARMQQLYEQVQNR
;
A
#
# COMPACT_ATOMS: atom_id res chain seq x y z
N MET A 1 -43.25 -60.39 9.10
CA MET A 1 -44.22 -60.91 10.10
C MET A 1 -45.01 -59.68 10.55
N LEU A 2 -46.14 -59.70 10.05
CA LEU A 2 -47.49 -60.06 10.54
C LEU A 2 -48.08 -58.93 11.41
N ASN A 3 -49.03 -58.27 10.79
CA ASN A 3 -50.50 -58.33 11.06
C ASN A 3 -50.92 -57.48 12.26
N LYS A 4 -52.00 -56.83 12.29
CA LYS A 4 -53.39 -56.84 11.75
C LYS A 4 -54.18 -55.77 12.53
N ILE A 5 -55.01 -55.03 12.05
CA ILE A 5 -56.44 -55.10 11.66
C ILE A 5 -57.40 -54.32 12.59
N LEU A 6 -58.17 -53.44 11.96
CA LEU A 6 -59.59 -53.18 12.12
C LEU A 6 -60.15 -52.48 13.38
N GLY A 7 -61.07 -51.60 13.08
CA GLY A 7 -62.18 -51.24 13.95
C GLY A 7 -62.89 -49.95 13.59
N ASN A 8 -63.83 -50.05 12.64
CA ASN A 8 -64.88 -49.06 12.39
C ASN A 8 -65.79 -48.85 13.62
N VAL A 9 -66.21 -47.64 13.94
CA VAL A 9 -67.63 -47.40 14.30
C VAL A 9 -68.01 -45.98 13.93
N LEU A 10 -69.09 -45.91 13.14
CA LEU A 10 -69.87 -44.80 12.68
C LEU A 10 -70.78 -44.29 13.79
N PHE A 11 -70.84 -42.99 14.08
CA PHE A 11 -71.99 -42.38 14.77
C PHE A 11 -72.34 -41.05 14.14
N LEU A 12 -73.51 -41.05 13.49
CA LEU A 12 -74.21 -39.88 12.99
C LEU A 12 -74.89 -39.17 14.15
N GLY A 13 -74.63 -37.92 14.32
CA GLY A 13 -75.37 -37.05 15.25
C GLY A 13 -75.62 -35.70 14.61
N PHE A 14 -76.83 -35.47 14.13
CA PHE A 14 -77.38 -34.25 13.62
C PHE A 14 -77.66 -33.27 14.80
N VAL A 15 -77.07 -32.07 14.80
CA VAL A 15 -77.56 -30.96 15.62
C VAL A 15 -77.42 -29.62 14.85
N THR A 16 -78.53 -28.93 14.87
CA THR A 16 -79.02 -27.75 14.22
C THR A 16 -78.19 -26.50 14.31
N LEU A 17 -78.23 -25.73 13.23
CA LEU A 17 -77.72 -24.33 13.11
C LEU A 17 -78.28 -23.39 14.15
N MET A 18 -77.39 -22.59 14.73
CA MET A 18 -77.75 -21.22 15.16
C MET A 18 -76.74 -20.27 14.53
N VAL A 19 -77.22 -19.40 13.64
CA VAL A 19 -76.42 -18.33 13.03
C VAL A 19 -76.39 -17.16 14.03
N GLY A 20 -75.29 -16.95 14.66
CA GLY A 20 -74.96 -15.75 15.44
C GLY A 20 -73.94 -14.90 14.66
N CYS A 21 -74.39 -13.77 14.10
CA CYS A 21 -73.55 -12.74 13.53
C CYS A 21 -72.81 -12.01 14.66
N THR A 22 -71.58 -12.39 14.95
CA THR A 22 -70.66 -11.54 15.73
C THR A 22 -69.73 -10.79 14.75
N GLN A 23 -69.92 -9.49 14.66
CA GLN A 23 -68.95 -8.59 13.97
C GLN A 23 -67.65 -8.58 14.77
N THR A 24 -66.60 -9.14 14.20
CA THR A 24 -65.24 -8.99 14.70
C THR A 24 -64.73 -7.58 14.35
N PRO A 25 -64.16 -6.81 15.29
CA PRO A 25 -63.56 -5.51 14.96
C PRO A 25 -62.37 -5.71 14.05
N PRO A 26 -62.07 -4.78 13.13
CA PRO A 26 -60.91 -4.89 12.23
C PRO A 26 -59.62 -4.85 13.03
N THR A 27 -58.85 -5.93 12.93
CA THR A 27 -57.48 -5.99 13.41
C THR A 27 -56.65 -4.92 12.68
N PRO A 28 -55.90 -4.05 13.37
CA PRO A 28 -55.05 -3.11 12.70
C PRO A 28 -53.94 -3.90 11.94
N SER A 29 -53.91 -3.77 10.62
CA SER A 29 -52.84 -4.26 9.78
C SER A 29 -51.55 -3.51 10.17
N VAL A 30 -50.72 -4.15 10.98
CA VAL A 30 -49.33 -3.72 11.17
C VAL A 30 -48.64 -3.92 9.84
N THR A 31 -48.48 -2.85 9.10
CA THR A 31 -47.61 -2.80 7.92
C THR A 31 -46.18 -2.95 8.43
N THR A 32 -45.70 -4.17 8.49
CA THR A 32 -44.29 -4.44 8.69
C THR A 32 -43.56 -3.95 7.44
N THR A 33 -43.09 -2.71 7.46
CA THR A 33 -42.13 -2.21 6.47
C THR A 33 -40.85 -3.00 6.71
N THR A 34 -40.66 -4.07 5.92
CA THR A 34 -39.35 -4.70 5.80
C THR A 34 -38.41 -3.60 5.31
N PRO A 35 -37.31 -3.27 6.04
CA PRO A 35 -36.37 -2.29 5.55
C PRO A 35 -35.81 -2.85 4.24
N THR A 36 -35.99 -2.12 3.15
CA THR A 36 -35.27 -2.38 1.90
C THR A 36 -33.80 -2.41 2.23
N PRO A 37 -33.01 -3.43 1.86
CA PRO A 37 -31.61 -3.46 2.12
C PRO A 37 -31.01 -2.22 1.43
N THR A 38 -30.59 -1.26 2.23
CA THR A 38 -29.83 -0.10 1.76
C THR A 38 -28.54 -0.68 1.19
N SER A 39 -28.34 -0.55 -0.12
CA SER A 39 -27.10 -0.96 -0.78
C SER A 39 -25.95 -0.24 -0.07
N THR A 40 -25.22 -0.96 0.75
CA THR A 40 -24.05 -0.43 1.42
C THR A 40 -22.92 -0.29 0.40
N LYS A 41 -22.31 0.90 0.34
CA LYS A 41 -21.13 1.13 -0.51
C LYS A 41 -19.93 0.43 0.11
N ALA A 42 -19.02 -0.04 -0.75
CA ALA A 42 -17.71 -0.49 -0.30
C ALA A 42 -16.74 0.70 -0.17
N LEU A 43 -15.85 0.64 0.81
CA LEU A 43 -14.60 1.38 0.83
C LEU A 43 -13.51 0.46 0.29
N VAL A 44 -12.85 0.86 -0.79
CA VAL A 44 -11.85 0.03 -1.46
C VAL A 44 -10.45 0.59 -1.20
N ILE A 45 -9.59 -0.21 -0.56
CA ILE A 45 -8.16 0.11 -0.42
C ILE A 45 -7.33 -0.64 -1.46
N GLY A 46 -6.32 0.03 -2.01
CA GLY A 46 -5.48 -0.47 -3.08
C GLY A 46 -4.06 -0.82 -2.66
N ASP A 47 -3.44 -1.78 -3.35
CA ASP A 47 -2.00 -2.05 -3.31
C ASP A 47 -1.50 -2.54 -4.67
N VAL A 48 -0.21 -2.33 -4.91
CA VAL A 48 0.53 -2.86 -6.07
C VAL A 48 1.36 -4.05 -5.63
N THR A 49 1.13 -5.23 -6.25
CA THR A 49 1.84 -6.44 -5.84
C THR A 49 1.77 -7.56 -6.87
N ASN A 50 2.81 -8.39 -6.92
CA ASN A 50 2.82 -9.69 -7.62
C ASN A 50 2.37 -10.86 -6.71
N GLN A 51 2.01 -10.59 -5.44
CA GLN A 51 1.55 -11.58 -4.46
C GLN A 51 0.15 -11.23 -3.91
N PRO A 52 -0.91 -11.23 -4.74
CA PRO A 52 -2.21 -10.67 -4.39
C PRO A 52 -2.85 -11.30 -3.14
N ALA A 53 -2.82 -12.63 -3.00
CA ALA A 53 -3.44 -13.30 -1.87
C ALA A 53 -2.84 -12.88 -0.52
N LYS A 54 -1.51 -12.76 -0.45
CA LYS A 54 -0.79 -12.32 0.76
C LYS A 54 -1.14 -10.87 1.11
N LYS A 55 -1.19 -10.00 0.11
CA LYS A 55 -1.53 -8.58 0.31
C LYS A 55 -2.96 -8.39 0.76
N ILE A 56 -3.92 -9.03 0.11
CA ILE A 56 -5.34 -8.97 0.51
C ILE A 56 -5.50 -9.37 1.98
N THR A 57 -4.89 -10.48 2.41
CA THR A 57 -4.97 -10.94 3.80
C THR A 57 -4.44 -9.89 4.80
N ARG A 58 -3.37 -9.16 4.46
CA ARG A 58 -2.76 -8.15 5.32
C ARG A 58 -3.53 -6.82 5.34
N TYR A 59 -4.20 -6.49 4.24
CA TYR A 59 -4.89 -5.20 4.05
C TYR A 59 -6.36 -5.26 4.46
N GLN A 60 -6.99 -6.44 4.38
CA GLN A 60 -8.41 -6.63 4.70
C GLN A 60 -8.79 -6.12 6.10
N PRO A 61 -8.03 -6.38 7.18
CA PRO A 61 -8.37 -5.86 8.50
C PRO A 61 -8.45 -4.32 8.56
N LEU A 62 -7.59 -3.62 7.82
CA LEU A 62 -7.65 -2.16 7.71
C LEU A 62 -8.87 -1.70 6.92
N ALA A 63 -9.20 -2.35 5.81
CA ALA A 63 -10.39 -2.03 5.02
C ALA A 63 -11.67 -2.17 5.85
N ASP A 64 -11.79 -3.28 6.60
CA ASP A 64 -12.94 -3.54 7.48
C ASP A 64 -13.01 -2.53 8.64
N TYR A 65 -11.86 -2.21 9.25
CA TYR A 65 -11.77 -1.22 10.34
C TYR A 65 -12.25 0.16 9.91
N LEU A 66 -11.84 0.61 8.72
CA LEU A 66 -12.25 1.89 8.13
C LEU A 66 -13.73 1.87 7.76
N ALA A 67 -14.20 0.83 7.06
CA ALA A 67 -15.58 0.71 6.62
C ALA A 67 -16.57 0.75 7.80
N ALA A 68 -16.26 0.04 8.89
CA ALA A 68 -17.09 0.03 10.11
C ALA A 68 -17.27 1.42 10.74
N ARG A 69 -16.34 2.35 10.50
CA ARG A 69 -16.33 3.72 11.07
C ARG A 69 -16.82 4.80 10.10
N LEU A 70 -17.18 4.41 8.88
CA LEU A 70 -17.65 5.32 7.82
C LEU A 70 -19.12 5.11 7.44
N SER A 71 -19.90 4.47 8.33
CA SER A 71 -21.33 4.16 8.09
C SER A 71 -22.19 5.40 7.83
N GLN A 72 -21.84 6.58 8.38
CA GLN A 72 -22.51 7.84 8.10
C GLN A 72 -22.42 8.28 6.63
N PHE A 73 -21.48 7.73 5.85
CA PHE A 73 -21.35 7.95 4.41
C PHE A 73 -22.00 6.83 3.57
N GLY A 74 -22.77 5.93 4.20
CA GLY A 74 -23.38 4.76 3.56
C GLY A 74 -22.39 3.65 3.22
N ILE A 75 -21.18 3.68 3.82
CA ILE A 75 -20.15 2.65 3.69
C ILE A 75 -20.42 1.57 4.74
N GLY A 76 -20.36 0.29 4.35
CA GLY A 76 -20.60 -0.82 5.27
C GLY A 76 -19.73 -2.04 4.99
N VAL A 77 -18.91 -2.02 3.94
CA VAL A 77 -18.02 -3.11 3.55
C VAL A 77 -16.65 -2.54 3.23
N GLY A 78 -15.60 -3.20 3.73
CA GLY A 78 -14.21 -2.96 3.35
C GLY A 78 -13.78 -3.95 2.28
N GLU A 79 -13.15 -3.47 1.22
CA GLU A 79 -12.61 -4.30 0.15
C GLU A 79 -11.15 -3.96 -0.13
N VAL A 80 -10.40 -4.95 -0.59
CA VAL A 80 -9.01 -4.78 -1.02
C VAL A 80 -8.91 -5.10 -2.50
N LYS A 81 -8.33 -4.17 -3.26
CA LYS A 81 -8.07 -4.34 -4.69
C LYS A 81 -6.59 -4.22 -4.98
N VAL A 82 -6.03 -5.19 -5.69
CA VAL A 82 -4.62 -5.21 -6.06
C VAL A 82 -4.41 -4.96 -7.55
N ALA A 83 -3.33 -4.27 -7.88
CA ALA A 83 -2.88 -4.01 -9.24
C ALA A 83 -1.50 -4.63 -9.48
N PRO A 84 -1.17 -5.02 -10.73
CA PRO A 84 0.16 -5.53 -11.06
C PRO A 84 1.23 -4.45 -11.10
N ASP A 85 0.83 -3.19 -11.33
CA ASP A 85 1.71 -2.02 -11.45
C ASP A 85 1.00 -0.73 -11.04
N VAL A 86 1.79 0.33 -10.87
CA VAL A 86 1.32 1.65 -10.42
C VAL A 86 0.43 2.33 -11.46
N GLY A 87 0.67 2.12 -12.76
CA GLY A 87 -0.16 2.68 -13.83
C GLY A 87 -1.59 2.14 -13.75
N THR A 88 -1.74 0.82 -13.60
CA THR A 88 -3.03 0.17 -13.38
C THR A 88 -3.69 0.66 -12.08
N MET A 89 -2.93 0.87 -11.00
CA MET A 89 -3.46 1.42 -9.76
C MET A 89 -3.95 2.87 -9.94
N ALA A 90 -3.22 3.68 -10.69
CA ALA A 90 -3.64 5.04 -11.03
C ALA A 90 -4.97 5.06 -11.81
N GLU A 91 -5.18 4.11 -12.73
CA GLU A 91 -6.46 3.95 -13.44
C GLU A 91 -7.60 3.55 -12.48
N PHE A 92 -7.34 2.67 -11.50
CA PHE A 92 -8.32 2.32 -10.48
C PHE A 92 -8.70 3.51 -9.60
N LEU A 93 -7.73 4.32 -9.18
CA LEU A 93 -7.98 5.56 -8.43
C LEU A 93 -8.80 6.56 -9.26
N LYS A 94 -8.42 6.76 -10.53
CA LYS A 94 -9.08 7.69 -11.45
C LYS A 94 -10.53 7.30 -11.75
N SER A 95 -10.78 6.01 -11.90
CA SER A 95 -12.12 5.47 -12.19
C SER A 95 -12.98 5.23 -10.95
N GLY A 96 -12.46 5.50 -9.74
CA GLY A 96 -13.18 5.29 -8.48
C GLY A 96 -13.32 3.82 -8.07
N GLN A 97 -12.50 2.94 -8.61
CA GLN A 97 -12.45 1.53 -8.24
C GLN A 97 -11.58 1.28 -6.99
N VAL A 98 -10.75 2.25 -6.61
CA VAL A 98 -9.97 2.31 -5.38
C VAL A 98 -10.17 3.68 -4.78
N ASP A 99 -10.43 3.75 -3.46
CA ASP A 99 -10.63 4.98 -2.71
C ASP A 99 -9.36 5.45 -2.03
N ILE A 100 -8.56 4.52 -1.48
CA ILE A 100 -7.35 4.80 -0.71
C ILE A 100 -6.20 3.92 -1.24
N TYR A 101 -5.02 4.50 -1.40
CA TYR A 101 -3.81 3.81 -1.82
C TYR A 101 -2.63 4.17 -0.92
N PHE A 102 -1.74 3.22 -0.68
CA PHE A 102 -0.57 3.40 0.20
C PHE A 102 0.69 2.98 -0.53
N ASP A 103 1.64 3.89 -0.72
CA ASP A 103 2.94 3.53 -1.30
C ASP A 103 4.06 4.47 -0.84
N SER A 104 5.29 4.13 -1.20
CA SER A 104 6.45 4.99 -1.07
C SER A 104 6.31 6.24 -1.98
N PRO A 105 7.09 7.30 -1.74
CA PRO A 105 6.88 8.59 -2.41
C PRO A 105 6.81 8.54 -3.94
N TYR A 106 7.71 7.84 -4.60
CA TYR A 106 7.76 7.88 -6.06
C TYR A 106 6.55 7.21 -6.74
N PRO A 107 6.17 5.96 -6.42
CA PRO A 107 4.93 5.39 -6.94
C PRO A 107 3.69 6.20 -6.53
N ALA A 108 3.68 6.78 -5.32
CA ALA A 108 2.61 7.67 -4.91
C ALA A 108 2.50 8.91 -5.84
N MET A 109 3.63 9.53 -6.21
CA MET A 109 3.61 10.68 -7.14
C MET A 109 3.24 10.27 -8.56
N ILE A 110 3.60 9.08 -9.04
CA ILE A 110 3.07 8.53 -10.29
C ILE A 110 1.54 8.49 -10.23
N ALA A 111 0.98 7.90 -9.17
CA ALA A 111 -0.47 7.80 -8.98
C ALA A 111 -1.13 9.20 -8.90
N VAL A 112 -0.54 10.15 -8.16
CA VAL A 112 -1.02 11.55 -8.07
C VAL A 112 -1.09 12.19 -9.45
N ASN A 113 -0.01 12.12 -10.23
CA ASN A 113 0.07 12.79 -11.54
C ASN A 113 -0.86 12.16 -12.60
N GLN A 114 -1.09 10.85 -12.53
CA GLN A 114 -1.92 10.14 -13.51
C GLN A 114 -3.42 10.11 -13.16
N SER A 115 -3.77 10.15 -11.86
CA SER A 115 -5.17 10.00 -11.41
C SER A 115 -5.77 11.26 -10.79
N GLY A 116 -4.95 12.24 -10.39
CA GLY A 116 -5.38 13.37 -9.58
C GLY A 116 -5.65 13.00 -8.11
N ALA A 117 -5.20 11.84 -7.65
CA ALA A 117 -5.26 11.44 -6.23
C ALA A 117 -4.52 12.45 -5.35
N GLN A 118 -4.91 12.56 -4.08
CA GLN A 118 -4.39 13.55 -3.17
C GLN A 118 -3.63 12.89 -2.02
N PRO A 119 -2.37 13.29 -1.72
CA PRO A 119 -1.66 12.86 -0.53
C PRO A 119 -2.28 13.51 0.72
N ILE A 120 -2.66 12.68 1.70
CA ILE A 120 -3.35 13.16 2.90
C ILE A 120 -2.58 12.95 4.20
N LEU A 121 -1.79 11.87 4.30
CA LEU A 121 -1.04 11.49 5.51
C LEU A 121 0.25 10.77 5.13
N ARG A 122 1.18 10.66 6.12
CA ARG A 122 2.28 9.69 6.08
C ARG A 122 1.87 8.42 6.82
N ARG A 123 2.41 7.29 6.40
CA ARG A 123 2.31 6.00 7.06
C ARG A 123 3.69 5.58 7.57
N TRP A 124 3.79 5.25 8.85
CA TRP A 124 5.00 4.72 9.47
C TRP A 124 5.10 3.21 9.25
N LYS A 125 5.43 2.80 8.03
CA LYS A 125 5.58 1.38 7.65
C LYS A 125 6.83 0.79 8.29
N GLY A 126 6.69 -0.37 8.93
CA GLY A 126 7.76 -1.00 9.67
C GLY A 126 8.25 -0.17 10.87
N GLY A 127 7.46 0.80 11.36
CA GLY A 127 7.82 1.67 12.49
C GLY A 127 8.49 2.99 12.11
N ASP A 128 8.88 3.21 10.83
CA ASP A 128 9.59 4.41 10.38
C ASP A 128 8.68 5.45 9.74
N ALA A 129 8.82 6.71 10.16
CA ALA A 129 8.18 7.86 9.54
C ALA A 129 8.85 8.28 8.23
N ILE A 130 10.16 8.17 8.21
CA ILE A 130 11.08 8.63 7.17
C ILE A 130 12.12 7.54 6.90
N TYR A 131 12.72 7.59 5.74
CA TYR A 131 13.82 6.70 5.37
C TYR A 131 14.72 7.35 4.31
N ARG A 132 15.89 6.78 4.11
CA ARG A 132 16.89 7.23 3.15
C ARG A 132 17.57 6.04 2.49
N THR A 133 18.40 6.33 1.51
CA THR A 133 19.21 5.34 0.80
C THR A 133 20.66 5.40 1.25
N ILE A 134 21.28 4.24 1.37
CA ILE A 134 22.73 4.08 1.54
C ILE A 134 23.31 3.62 0.19
N ILE A 135 24.30 4.36 -0.31
CA ILE A 135 25.13 3.96 -1.46
C ILE A 135 26.45 3.42 -0.90
N PHE A 136 26.79 2.20 -1.26
CA PHE A 136 27.96 1.51 -0.69
C PHE A 136 28.72 0.67 -1.73
N THR A 137 29.96 0.35 -1.38
CA THR A 137 30.88 -0.51 -2.14
C THR A 137 31.69 -1.37 -1.17
N LEU A 138 32.57 -2.25 -1.69
CA LEU A 138 33.57 -2.96 -0.88
C LEU A 138 34.86 -2.17 -0.79
N LYS A 139 35.58 -2.30 0.34
CA LYS A 139 36.87 -1.62 0.60
C LYS A 139 37.97 -1.97 -0.42
N ASP A 140 37.98 -3.20 -0.90
CA ASP A 140 38.97 -3.68 -1.86
C ASP A 140 38.77 -3.18 -3.30
N LYS A 141 37.63 -2.50 -3.57
CA LYS A 141 37.39 -1.84 -4.87
C LYS A 141 38.17 -0.54 -5.07
N GLY A 142 38.71 0.04 -4.01
CA GLY A 142 39.43 1.31 -4.10
C GLY A 142 38.52 2.52 -4.47
N ILE A 143 37.22 2.40 -4.22
CA ILE A 143 36.24 3.48 -4.41
C ILE A 143 35.99 4.09 -3.03
N GLU A 144 36.39 5.33 -2.84
CA GLU A 144 36.30 6.01 -1.53
C GLU A 144 35.28 7.17 -1.50
N ARG A 145 34.88 7.66 -2.67
CA ARG A 145 33.96 8.77 -2.85
C ARG A 145 33.13 8.61 -4.12
N LEU A 146 32.09 9.45 -4.29
CA LEU A 146 31.13 9.34 -5.38
C LEU A 146 31.79 9.50 -6.77
N GLU A 147 32.76 10.37 -6.89
CA GLU A 147 33.44 10.62 -8.17
C GLU A 147 34.22 9.39 -8.68
N ASP A 148 34.65 8.51 -7.77
CA ASP A 148 35.35 7.26 -8.11
C ASP A 148 34.42 6.22 -8.76
N LEU A 149 33.10 6.48 -8.78
CA LEU A 149 32.13 5.67 -9.51
C LEU A 149 32.17 5.87 -11.03
N GLN A 150 32.87 6.89 -11.54
CA GLN A 150 33.06 7.05 -12.99
C GLN A 150 33.77 5.84 -13.60
N GLY A 151 33.23 5.30 -14.69
CA GLY A 151 33.69 4.06 -15.32
C GLY A 151 33.26 2.80 -14.55
N LYS A 152 32.39 2.88 -13.57
CA LYS A 152 31.95 1.78 -12.70
C LYS A 152 30.47 1.46 -12.88
N MET A 153 30.09 0.24 -12.46
CA MET A 153 28.72 -0.24 -12.49
C MET A 153 28.09 -0.19 -11.10
N ILE A 154 26.90 0.44 -10.98
CA ILE A 154 26.10 0.45 -9.76
C ILE A 154 24.79 -0.35 -9.96
N ALA A 155 24.37 -1.10 -8.95
CA ALA A 155 23.07 -1.77 -8.93
C ALA A 155 22.02 -0.92 -8.21
N PHE A 156 20.88 -0.78 -8.86
CA PHE A 156 19.63 -0.26 -8.30
C PHE A 156 18.60 -1.38 -8.18
N ASP A 157 17.55 -1.17 -7.35
CA ASP A 157 16.49 -2.15 -7.12
C ASP A 157 15.55 -2.28 -8.34
N ASP A 158 14.54 -1.42 -8.40
CA ASP A 158 13.53 -1.40 -9.46
C ASP A 158 13.25 0.04 -9.90
N VAL A 159 12.86 0.21 -11.16
CA VAL A 159 12.57 1.52 -11.75
C VAL A 159 11.48 2.31 -11.02
N SER A 160 10.60 1.61 -10.28
CA SER A 160 9.55 2.21 -9.45
C SER A 160 9.95 2.41 -7.99
N SER A 161 11.15 1.98 -7.57
CA SER A 161 11.59 2.05 -6.18
C SER A 161 12.03 3.47 -5.80
N THR A 162 11.47 4.02 -4.71
CA THR A 162 11.91 5.32 -4.19
C THR A 162 13.32 5.25 -3.64
N SER A 163 13.60 4.35 -2.69
CA SER A 163 14.93 4.24 -2.05
C SER A 163 15.94 3.48 -2.90
N GLY A 164 15.49 2.47 -3.65
CA GLY A 164 16.39 1.63 -4.43
C GLY A 164 16.74 2.22 -5.79
N PHE A 165 16.06 3.30 -6.23
CA PHE A 165 16.36 3.93 -7.51
C PHE A 165 16.27 5.46 -7.48
N VAL A 166 15.11 6.04 -7.18
CA VAL A 166 14.89 7.48 -7.37
C VAL A 166 15.82 8.34 -6.52
N LEU A 167 15.88 8.05 -5.22
CA LEU A 167 16.74 8.82 -4.31
C LEU A 167 18.23 8.73 -4.68
N PRO A 168 18.82 7.53 -4.86
CA PRO A 168 20.24 7.44 -5.22
C PRO A 168 20.53 7.97 -6.64
N PHE A 169 19.63 7.78 -7.60
CA PHE A 169 19.76 8.33 -8.94
C PHE A 169 19.84 9.85 -8.93
N VAL A 170 18.89 10.50 -8.24
CA VAL A 170 18.86 11.97 -8.12
C VAL A 170 20.09 12.48 -7.34
N TYR A 171 20.46 11.80 -6.25
CA TYR A 171 21.61 12.18 -5.44
C TYR A 171 22.93 12.13 -6.24
N LEU A 172 23.16 11.07 -7.01
CA LEU A 172 24.35 10.95 -7.88
C LEU A 172 24.31 11.99 -9.01
N LYS A 173 23.15 12.25 -9.60
CA LYS A 173 22.99 13.28 -10.63
C LYS A 173 23.25 14.69 -10.09
N GLU A 174 22.76 15.02 -8.89
CA GLU A 174 23.02 16.28 -8.20
C GLU A 174 24.49 16.43 -7.80
N ALA A 175 25.22 15.34 -7.57
CA ALA A 175 26.67 15.32 -7.40
C ALA A 175 27.46 15.51 -8.72
N GLY A 176 26.78 15.69 -9.85
CA GLY A 176 27.39 15.95 -11.16
C GLY A 176 27.78 14.70 -11.94
N LEU A 177 27.38 13.52 -11.52
CA LEU A 177 27.66 12.27 -12.24
C LEU A 177 26.68 12.05 -13.39
N LYS A 178 27.18 11.57 -14.50
CA LYS A 178 26.39 11.16 -15.66
C LYS A 178 26.02 9.69 -15.49
N LEU A 179 24.71 9.40 -15.43
CA LEU A 179 24.19 8.05 -15.22
C LEU A 179 23.65 7.48 -16.53
N THR A 180 24.05 6.25 -16.85
CA THR A 180 23.63 5.56 -18.09
C THR A 180 23.12 4.16 -17.76
N GLU A 181 21.88 3.87 -18.14
CA GLU A 181 21.28 2.54 -17.99
C GLU A 181 22.00 1.53 -18.88
N LYS A 182 22.29 0.35 -18.34
CA LYS A 182 22.90 -0.77 -19.05
C LYS A 182 21.97 -1.99 -19.00
N ASP A 183 22.03 -2.80 -20.04
CA ASP A 183 21.22 -4.02 -20.12
C ASP A 183 21.77 -5.16 -19.25
N SER A 184 23.09 -5.14 -18.99
CA SER A 184 23.80 -6.18 -18.25
C SER A 184 24.89 -5.61 -17.36
N THR A 185 25.17 -6.31 -16.25
CA THR A 185 26.32 -6.01 -15.36
C THR A 185 27.68 -6.16 -16.04
N THR A 186 27.75 -6.78 -17.21
CA THR A 186 28.98 -6.99 -18.01
C THR A 186 29.15 -5.98 -19.14
N ASP A 187 28.20 -5.06 -19.30
CA ASP A 187 28.30 -4.04 -20.35
C ASP A 187 29.42 -3.04 -20.02
N GLU A 188 30.05 -2.54 -21.06
CA GLU A 188 31.10 -1.56 -20.90
C GLU A 188 30.55 -0.22 -20.40
N VAL A 189 31.22 0.37 -19.41
CA VAL A 189 30.93 1.69 -18.86
C VAL A 189 32.01 2.65 -19.32
N ALA A 190 31.62 3.74 -19.99
CA ALA A 190 32.55 4.76 -20.41
C ALA A 190 33.16 5.47 -19.18
N SER A 191 34.41 5.93 -19.30
CA SER A 191 35.17 6.51 -18.17
C SER A 191 34.60 7.82 -17.62
N ASP A 192 33.67 8.46 -18.33
CA ASP A 192 33.01 9.71 -17.93
C ASP A 192 31.58 9.53 -17.43
N GLU A 193 31.12 8.27 -17.29
CA GLU A 193 29.77 7.94 -16.84
C GLU A 193 29.77 6.89 -15.74
N VAL A 194 28.67 6.75 -15.03
CA VAL A 194 28.35 5.64 -14.13
C VAL A 194 27.30 4.77 -14.79
N GLY A 195 27.64 3.51 -15.07
CA GLY A 195 26.68 2.54 -15.57
C GLY A 195 25.76 2.08 -14.46
N TYR A 196 24.46 1.89 -14.72
CA TYR A 196 23.56 1.30 -13.74
C TYR A 196 22.68 0.20 -14.33
N VAL A 197 22.34 -0.77 -13.48
CA VAL A 197 21.47 -1.91 -13.80
C VAL A 197 20.46 -2.13 -12.70
N PHE A 198 19.32 -2.77 -13.03
CA PHE A 198 18.28 -3.10 -12.06
C PHE A 198 18.38 -4.56 -11.63
N SER A 199 18.54 -4.79 -10.33
CA SER A 199 18.64 -6.13 -9.72
C SER A 199 17.30 -6.71 -9.29
N LYS A 200 16.25 -5.85 -9.20
CA LYS A 200 14.87 -6.14 -8.80
C LYS A 200 14.64 -6.37 -7.29
N ASP A 201 15.68 -6.26 -6.46
CA ASP A 201 15.55 -6.48 -5.02
C ASP A 201 16.81 -5.98 -4.27
N ASP A 202 16.63 -5.38 -3.08
CA ASP A 202 17.73 -4.91 -2.23
C ASP A 202 18.72 -6.04 -1.86
N GLN A 203 18.23 -7.27 -1.64
CA GLN A 203 19.09 -8.40 -1.32
C GLN A 203 19.98 -8.79 -2.53
N ASN A 204 19.42 -8.69 -3.74
CA ASN A 204 20.20 -8.86 -4.96
C ASN A 204 21.29 -7.79 -5.08
N ASN A 205 20.96 -6.52 -4.78
CA ASN A 205 21.93 -5.42 -4.77
C ASN A 205 23.11 -5.72 -3.85
N ILE A 206 22.83 -6.17 -2.62
CA ILE A 206 23.85 -6.54 -1.63
C ILE A 206 24.68 -7.71 -2.15
N GLN A 207 24.04 -8.76 -2.65
CA GLN A 207 24.74 -9.95 -3.15
C GLN A 207 25.60 -9.66 -4.39
N TRP A 208 25.15 -8.76 -5.27
CA TRP A 208 25.89 -8.40 -6.47
C TRP A 208 27.17 -7.62 -6.15
N VAL A 209 27.16 -6.78 -5.11
CA VAL A 209 28.39 -6.12 -4.61
C VAL A 209 29.30 -7.15 -3.97
N ILE A 210 28.81 -8.02 -3.08
CA ILE A 210 29.60 -9.03 -2.38
C ILE A 210 30.24 -10.04 -3.36
N SER A 211 29.53 -10.41 -4.42
CA SER A 211 29.99 -11.36 -5.45
C SER A 211 30.78 -10.73 -6.59
N ASP A 212 31.15 -9.46 -6.47
CA ASP A 212 31.92 -8.73 -7.48
C ASP A 212 31.22 -8.61 -8.86
N LYS A 213 29.89 -8.68 -8.87
CA LYS A 213 29.09 -8.56 -10.07
C LYS A 213 28.89 -7.10 -10.49
N VAL A 214 28.88 -6.19 -9.52
CA VAL A 214 28.87 -4.74 -9.69
C VAL A 214 29.85 -4.09 -8.72
N ASP A 215 30.23 -2.85 -8.98
CA ASP A 215 31.19 -2.13 -8.17
C ASP A 215 30.58 -1.50 -6.92
N ALA A 216 29.31 -1.06 -7.01
CA ALA A 216 28.57 -0.43 -5.93
C ALA A 216 27.08 -0.78 -6.00
N ALA A 217 26.35 -0.47 -4.95
CA ALA A 217 24.90 -0.60 -4.93
C ALA A 217 24.25 0.46 -4.04
N ALA A 218 22.94 0.64 -4.24
CA ALA A 218 22.09 1.49 -3.43
C ALA A 218 20.95 0.66 -2.82
N VAL A 219 20.74 0.78 -1.50
CA VAL A 219 19.70 0.06 -0.77
C VAL A 219 19.05 0.96 0.27
N ASP A 220 17.82 0.61 0.68
CA ASP A 220 17.18 1.19 1.86
C ASP A 220 18.11 1.08 3.08
N HIS A 221 18.16 2.10 3.94
CA HIS A 221 19.06 2.11 5.09
C HIS A 221 18.83 0.95 6.06
N ARG A 222 17.61 0.42 6.19
CA ARG A 222 17.34 -0.78 6.99
C ARG A 222 17.95 -2.02 6.34
N SER A 223 17.73 -2.20 5.03
CA SER A 223 18.34 -3.30 4.29
C SER A 223 19.87 -3.29 4.44
N TYR A 224 20.49 -2.10 4.50
CA TYR A 224 21.91 -1.99 4.81
C TYR A 224 22.26 -2.40 6.25
N LEU A 225 21.46 -1.99 7.23
CA LEU A 225 21.66 -2.34 8.65
C LEU A 225 21.40 -3.83 8.93
N ASP A 226 20.55 -4.48 8.15
CA ASP A 226 20.27 -5.91 8.24
C ASP A 226 21.42 -6.79 7.68
N ILE A 227 22.38 -6.19 6.95
CA ILE A 227 23.61 -6.90 6.56
C ILE A 227 24.40 -7.26 7.83
N PRO A 228 24.86 -8.51 7.99
CA PRO A 228 25.68 -8.89 9.13
C PRO A 228 26.85 -7.93 9.35
N GLU A 229 27.11 -7.56 10.60
CA GLU A 229 28.13 -6.55 10.94
C GLU A 229 29.52 -6.89 10.36
N GLU A 230 29.89 -8.18 10.40
CA GLU A 230 31.15 -8.66 9.83
C GLU A 230 31.26 -8.32 8.33
N SER A 231 30.19 -8.50 7.58
CA SER A 231 30.13 -8.13 6.15
C SER A 231 30.16 -6.61 5.95
N ARG A 232 29.43 -5.85 6.79
CA ARG A 232 29.44 -4.37 6.74
C ARG A 232 30.81 -3.77 7.02
N GLN A 233 31.62 -4.42 7.87
CA GLN A 233 33.01 -4.00 8.13
C GLN A 233 33.90 -4.04 6.89
N ALA A 234 33.56 -4.83 5.86
CA ALA A 234 34.27 -4.86 4.59
C ALA A 234 33.75 -3.80 3.59
N MET A 235 32.70 -3.05 3.95
CA MET A 235 32.05 -2.06 3.08
C MET A 235 32.51 -0.63 3.39
N VAL A 236 32.34 0.24 2.39
CA VAL A 236 32.50 1.70 2.47
C VAL A 236 31.16 2.33 2.07
N ILE A 237 30.64 3.21 2.90
CA ILE A 237 29.51 4.07 2.54
C ILE A 237 30.05 5.24 1.72
N LEU A 238 29.61 5.34 0.47
CA LEU A 238 29.98 6.41 -0.45
C LEU A 238 29.09 7.66 -0.27
N GLY A 239 27.86 7.45 0.18
CA GLY A 239 26.92 8.52 0.41
C GLY A 239 25.60 8.04 1.01
N GLU A 240 24.90 8.99 1.61
CA GLU A 240 23.54 8.82 2.12
C GLU A 240 22.66 9.91 1.51
N THR A 241 21.46 9.52 1.05
CA THR A 241 20.53 10.49 0.47
C THR A 241 19.81 11.28 1.55
N GLU A 242 19.06 12.29 1.13
CA GLU A 242 18.07 12.93 2.00
C GLU A 242 17.03 11.94 2.51
N GLU A 243 16.39 12.31 3.61
CA GLU A 243 15.27 11.54 4.18
C GLU A 243 13.95 12.01 3.56
N VAL A 244 13.10 11.03 3.19
CA VAL A 244 11.74 11.27 2.70
C VAL A 244 10.73 10.48 3.53
N ALA A 245 9.44 10.77 3.38
CA ALA A 245 8.38 9.98 4.02
C ALA A 245 8.51 8.49 3.67
N ARG A 246 8.35 7.60 4.66
CA ARG A 246 8.46 6.16 4.42
C ARG A 246 7.37 5.64 3.49
N HIS A 247 6.12 6.06 3.75
CA HIS A 247 4.97 5.81 2.88
C HIS A 247 4.00 7.00 2.90
N VAL A 248 3.25 7.15 1.83
CA VAL A 248 2.24 8.16 1.60
C VAL A 248 0.87 7.52 1.53
N VAL A 249 -0.12 8.14 2.16
CA VAL A 249 -1.53 7.76 2.04
C VAL A 249 -2.17 8.68 0.99
N LEU A 250 -2.70 8.08 -0.05
CA LEU A 250 -3.43 8.78 -1.11
C LEU A 250 -4.92 8.47 -1.00
N VAL A 251 -5.76 9.47 -1.28
CA VAL A 251 -7.18 9.29 -1.56
C VAL A 251 -7.47 9.69 -3.01
N ARG A 252 -8.38 8.97 -3.66
CA ARG A 252 -8.78 9.33 -5.03
C ARG A 252 -9.40 10.72 -5.10
N SER A 253 -9.29 11.36 -6.24
CA SER A 253 -10.05 12.57 -6.54
C SER A 253 -11.56 12.30 -6.50
N GLY A 254 -12.34 13.32 -6.12
CA GLY A 254 -13.80 13.25 -6.11
C GLY A 254 -14.43 12.54 -4.91
N LEU A 255 -13.66 12.16 -3.88
CA LEU A 255 -14.23 11.85 -2.57
C LEU A 255 -14.76 13.14 -1.93
N PRO A 256 -15.94 13.11 -1.26
CA PRO A 256 -16.42 14.26 -0.51
C PRO A 256 -15.41 14.71 0.55
N PRO A 257 -15.18 16.03 0.71
CA PRO A 257 -14.20 16.54 1.68
C PRO A 257 -14.43 16.06 3.11
N GLU A 258 -15.68 15.95 3.54
CA GLU A 258 -16.06 15.42 4.85
C GLU A 258 -15.72 13.93 5.01
N GLN A 259 -15.79 13.15 3.94
CA GLN A 259 -15.37 11.75 3.95
C GLN A 259 -13.84 11.63 4.02
N VAL A 260 -13.12 12.47 3.28
CA VAL A 260 -11.64 12.54 3.35
C VAL A 260 -11.18 12.89 4.76
N GLU A 261 -11.81 13.90 5.39
CA GLU A 261 -11.46 14.29 6.76
C GLU A 261 -11.78 13.19 7.78
N ALA A 262 -12.90 12.50 7.62
CA ALA A 262 -13.24 11.34 8.47
C ALA A 262 -12.20 10.21 8.32
N ILE A 263 -11.79 9.88 7.09
CA ILE A 263 -10.74 8.88 6.84
C ILE A 263 -9.43 9.29 7.52
N LYS A 264 -9.01 10.55 7.37
CA LYS A 264 -7.80 11.09 8.03
C LYS A 264 -7.86 10.93 9.53
N GLN A 265 -8.97 11.35 10.16
CA GLN A 265 -9.11 11.30 11.60
C GLN A 265 -9.10 9.85 12.11
N ILE A 266 -9.81 8.93 11.43
CA ILE A 266 -9.80 7.50 11.80
C ILE A 266 -8.39 6.94 11.75
N LEU A 267 -7.62 7.22 10.69
CA LEU A 267 -6.25 6.75 10.55
C LEU A 267 -5.31 7.34 11.62
N LEU A 268 -5.46 8.64 11.93
CA LEU A 268 -4.66 9.33 12.97
C LEU A 268 -4.91 8.77 14.38
N ASP A 269 -6.13 8.29 14.66
CA ASP A 269 -6.52 7.80 15.98
C ASP A 269 -6.26 6.30 16.17
N MET A 270 -5.86 5.56 15.13
CA MET A 270 -5.73 4.10 15.19
C MET A 270 -4.74 3.62 16.25
N ASP A 271 -3.61 4.29 16.39
CA ASP A 271 -2.57 3.94 17.35
C ASP A 271 -2.94 4.29 18.82
N GLN A 272 -4.08 4.95 19.05
CA GLN A 272 -4.57 5.29 20.38
C GLN A 272 -5.44 4.19 21.00
N THR A 273 -5.88 3.19 20.22
CA THR A 273 -6.78 2.13 20.67
C THR A 273 -6.15 0.74 20.56
N PRO A 274 -6.46 -0.21 21.45
CA PRO A 274 -5.96 -1.59 21.33
C PRO A 274 -6.38 -2.27 20.02
N GLU A 275 -7.62 -2.04 19.56
CA GLU A 275 -8.14 -2.57 18.31
C GLU A 275 -7.37 -2.00 17.10
N GLY A 276 -7.19 -0.69 17.06
CA GLY A 276 -6.45 -0.04 15.98
C GLY A 276 -4.99 -0.49 15.92
N LYS A 277 -4.31 -0.63 17.06
CA LYS A 277 -2.94 -1.16 17.14
C LYS A 277 -2.84 -2.57 16.57
N ALA A 278 -3.78 -3.46 16.89
CA ALA A 278 -3.79 -4.82 16.36
C ALA A 278 -3.99 -4.86 14.85
N VAL A 279 -4.79 -3.95 14.29
CA VAL A 279 -4.95 -3.79 12.84
C VAL A 279 -3.68 -3.24 12.19
N LEU A 280 -3.05 -2.24 12.81
CA LEU A 280 -1.81 -1.63 12.30
C LEU A 280 -0.65 -2.64 12.24
N GLU A 281 -0.53 -3.52 13.22
CA GLU A 281 0.48 -4.58 13.25
C GLU A 281 0.30 -5.56 12.07
N GLN A 282 -0.95 -5.97 11.80
CA GLN A 282 -1.26 -6.82 10.63
C GLN A 282 -1.03 -6.09 9.31
N PHE A 283 -1.25 -4.77 9.31
CA PHE A 283 -1.01 -3.90 8.15
C PHE A 283 0.48 -3.57 8.01
N GLU A 284 1.28 -4.61 7.74
CA GLU A 284 2.73 -4.53 7.51
C GLU A 284 3.50 -3.76 8.59
N GLU A 285 3.26 -4.11 9.86
CA GLU A 285 3.95 -3.53 11.02
C GLU A 285 3.88 -1.99 11.04
N THR A 286 2.75 -1.45 10.65
CA THR A 286 2.53 -0.01 10.66
C THR A 286 2.46 0.51 12.11
N ALA A 287 3.34 1.43 12.50
CA ALA A 287 3.31 1.99 13.85
C ALA A 287 2.14 2.97 14.03
N LYS A 288 1.95 3.85 13.07
CA LYS A 288 0.87 4.86 13.07
C LYS A 288 0.77 5.58 11.73
N PHE A 289 -0.18 6.50 11.65
CA PHE A 289 -0.26 7.54 10.63
C PHE A 289 -0.04 8.91 11.27
N ASP A 290 0.53 9.86 10.51
CA ASP A 290 0.65 11.25 10.92
C ASP A 290 0.54 12.21 9.73
N THR A 291 0.49 13.51 10.02
CA THR A 291 0.48 14.55 9.00
C THR A 291 1.90 14.77 8.45
N PHE A 292 2.00 15.25 7.22
CA PHE A 292 3.28 15.76 6.72
C PHE A 292 3.74 16.94 7.59
N PRO A 293 5.01 16.97 8.04
CA PRO A 293 5.54 18.06 8.86
C PRO A 293 5.38 19.43 8.19
N THR A 294 5.59 19.46 6.86
CA THR A 294 5.47 20.68 6.06
C THR A 294 4.91 20.40 4.66
N GLN A 295 4.39 21.43 4.00
CA GLN A 295 4.03 21.34 2.58
C GLN A 295 5.27 21.12 1.67
N LYS A 296 6.46 21.42 2.15
CA LYS A 296 7.71 21.19 1.41
C LYS A 296 7.99 19.71 1.19
N ASP A 297 7.53 18.84 2.09
CA ASP A 297 7.72 17.39 1.96
C ASP A 297 7.01 16.85 0.71
N ILE A 298 5.77 17.30 0.46
CA ILE A 298 5.01 16.93 -0.75
C ILE A 298 5.65 17.56 -1.99
N ALA A 299 6.06 18.82 -1.92
CA ALA A 299 6.74 19.49 -3.04
C ALA A 299 8.06 18.80 -3.40
N ARG A 300 8.84 18.33 -2.41
CA ARG A 300 10.09 17.61 -2.67
C ARG A 300 9.82 16.26 -3.33
N MET A 301 8.82 15.50 -2.90
CA MET A 301 8.43 14.25 -3.56
C MET A 301 8.03 14.49 -5.03
N GLN A 302 7.32 15.57 -5.32
CA GLN A 302 6.98 15.96 -6.69
C GLN A 302 8.22 16.32 -7.52
N GLN A 303 9.18 17.06 -6.95
CA GLN A 303 10.46 17.36 -7.62
C GLN A 303 11.26 16.10 -7.94
N LEU A 304 11.36 15.15 -7.00
CA LEU A 304 12.03 13.86 -7.23
C LEU A 304 11.39 13.09 -8.39
N TYR A 305 10.05 13.07 -8.44
CA TYR A 305 9.31 12.48 -9.54
C TYR A 305 9.67 13.15 -10.88
N GLU A 306 9.65 14.47 -10.96
CA GLU A 306 9.94 15.22 -12.19
C GLU A 306 11.38 15.03 -12.68
N GLN A 307 12.37 14.97 -11.76
CA GLN A 307 13.78 14.77 -12.10
C GLN A 307 14.04 13.40 -12.75
N VAL A 308 13.29 12.38 -12.38
CA VAL A 308 13.41 11.03 -12.97
C VAL A 308 12.62 10.90 -14.27
N GLN A 309 11.49 11.61 -14.43
CA GLN A 309 10.76 11.60 -15.70
C GLN A 309 11.55 12.26 -16.84
N ASN A 310 12.48 13.16 -16.52
CA ASN A 310 13.35 13.88 -17.46
C ASN A 310 14.76 13.26 -17.59
N ARG A 311 14.92 11.95 -17.30
CA ARG A 311 16.17 11.18 -17.42
C ARG A 311 16.50 10.84 -18.86
#